data_760d07d9d181b1f8c0ddfbe4ed95f398
#
_entry.id   760d07d9d181b1f8c0ddfbe4ed95f398
#
_cell.length_a   1.000
_cell.length_b   1.000
_cell.length_c   1.000
_cell.angle_alpha   90.00
_cell.angle_beta   90.00
_cell.angle_gamma   90.00
#
_symmetry.space_group_name_H-M   'P 1'
#
loop_
_entity.id
_entity.type
_entity.pdbx_description
1 polymer ?
#
loop_
_entity_poly.entity_id
_entity_poly.type
_entity_poly.pdbx_seq_one_letter_code
_entity_poly.pdbx_strand_id
1 'polypeptide(L)'
;MNDEVNEISKIINKNYKEYTKFHYPLSYQILYLWKNSLGKDLETSIILSSLAIKALKVYNRNNKKYSYKDLLKTKEISIGKIKKAGLSRELLIPRETIRRKLEDLKNENLIQIVDGVIDVKTKSFEINDLNTIISKYTKCLNIIMENLSENNVIKKKITDEYMLANFTKCWPNILSMMCGLSLIWRSFLKSMENWFIFGTCGLNQMYNLKDSKNFKDLHPDETENFFLNVTEVETRRG
;
A
#
# COMPACT_ATOMS: atom_id res chain seq x y z
N MET A 1 -9.96 4.55 22.11
CA MET A 1 -9.16 4.16 20.92
C MET A 1 -9.06 2.66 20.71
N ASN A 2 -8.69 1.84 21.74
CA ASN A 2 -8.67 0.37 21.57
C ASN A 2 -10.05 -0.25 21.35
N ASP A 3 -11.09 0.27 22.01
CA ASP A 3 -12.46 -0.26 21.89
C ASP A 3 -13.06 0.03 20.53
N GLU A 4 -12.85 1.23 19.96
CA GLU A 4 -13.29 1.60 18.62
C GLU A 4 -12.58 0.77 17.54
N VAL A 5 -11.27 0.52 17.69
CA VAL A 5 -10.50 -0.33 16.76
C VAL A 5 -10.98 -1.78 16.82
N ASN A 6 -11.31 -2.28 18.01
CA ASN A 6 -11.85 -3.62 18.18
C ASN A 6 -13.26 -3.75 17.57
N GLU A 7 -14.09 -2.73 17.71
CA GLU A 7 -15.43 -2.69 17.11
C GLU A 7 -15.35 -2.67 15.57
N ILE A 8 -14.52 -1.81 15.00
CA ILE A 8 -14.25 -1.76 13.56
C ILE A 8 -13.75 -3.12 13.06
N SER A 9 -12.81 -3.74 13.77
CA SER A 9 -12.28 -5.07 13.41
C SER A 9 -13.36 -6.15 13.41
N LYS A 10 -14.29 -6.15 14.38
CA LYS A 10 -15.42 -7.07 14.43
C LYS A 10 -16.36 -6.88 13.22
N ILE A 11 -16.65 -5.63 12.85
CA ILE A 11 -17.51 -5.31 11.72
C ILE A 11 -16.85 -5.76 10.41
N ILE A 12 -15.55 -5.49 10.23
CA ILE A 12 -14.79 -5.93 9.06
C ILE A 12 -14.80 -7.46 8.96
N ASN A 13 -14.54 -8.17 10.06
CA ASN A 13 -14.54 -9.63 10.07
C ASN A 13 -15.92 -10.21 9.75
N LYS A 14 -16.99 -9.63 10.30
CA LYS A 14 -18.36 -10.05 10.00
C LYS A 14 -18.72 -9.88 8.52
N ASN A 15 -18.20 -8.85 7.88
CA ASN A 15 -18.47 -8.53 6.47
C ASN A 15 -17.26 -8.85 5.57
N TYR A 16 -16.38 -9.76 5.98
CA TYR A 16 -15.10 -10.06 5.32
C TYR A 16 -15.26 -10.36 3.83
N LYS A 17 -16.25 -11.15 3.45
CA LYS A 17 -16.53 -11.50 2.03
C LYS A 17 -16.80 -10.26 1.17
N GLU A 18 -17.57 -9.30 1.67
CA GLU A 18 -17.85 -8.06 0.96
C GLU A 18 -16.62 -7.19 0.82
N TYR A 19 -15.85 -7.05 1.90
CA TYR A 19 -14.61 -6.26 1.88
C TYR A 19 -13.56 -6.88 0.96
N THR A 20 -13.40 -8.19 0.98
CA THR A 20 -12.38 -8.87 0.17
C THR A 20 -12.63 -8.71 -1.32
N LYS A 21 -13.89 -8.75 -1.77
CA LYS A 21 -14.27 -8.53 -3.17
C LYS A 21 -13.79 -7.18 -3.73
N PHE A 22 -13.80 -6.15 -2.90
CA PHE A 22 -13.43 -4.79 -3.32
C PHE A 22 -12.02 -4.42 -2.92
N HIS A 23 -11.64 -4.77 -1.70
CA HIS A 23 -10.38 -4.33 -1.11
C HIS A 23 -9.17 -4.99 -1.78
N TYR A 24 -9.20 -6.28 -2.03
CA TYR A 24 -8.06 -7.00 -2.60
C TYR A 24 -7.75 -6.55 -4.05
N PRO A 25 -8.71 -6.56 -4.99
CA PRO A 25 -8.45 -6.07 -6.35
C PRO A 25 -7.97 -4.62 -6.37
N LEU A 26 -8.56 -3.79 -5.52
CA LEU A 26 -8.26 -2.36 -5.48
C LEU A 26 -6.88 -2.08 -4.87
N SER A 27 -6.53 -2.76 -3.78
CA SER A 27 -5.20 -2.65 -3.17
C SER A 27 -4.10 -3.09 -4.14
N TYR A 28 -4.35 -4.15 -4.90
CA TYR A 28 -3.43 -4.63 -5.92
C TYR A 28 -3.30 -3.64 -7.09
N GLN A 29 -4.41 -3.09 -7.56
CA GLN A 29 -4.40 -2.05 -8.61
C GLN A 29 -3.65 -0.79 -8.15
N ILE A 30 -3.85 -0.35 -6.90
CA ILE A 30 -3.13 0.79 -6.33
C ILE A 30 -1.64 0.51 -6.30
N LEU A 31 -1.22 -0.66 -5.84
CA LEU A 31 0.17 -1.05 -5.82
C LEU A 31 0.79 -1.14 -7.22
N TYR A 32 0.05 -1.69 -8.17
CA TYR A 32 0.47 -1.77 -9.57
C TYR A 32 0.69 -0.38 -10.19
N LEU A 33 -0.30 0.49 -10.02
CA LEU A 33 -0.22 1.88 -10.50
C LEU A 33 0.94 2.62 -9.83
N TRP A 34 1.09 2.46 -8.53
CA TRP A 34 2.16 3.10 -7.78
C TRP A 34 3.56 2.60 -8.22
N LYS A 35 3.75 1.30 -8.37
CA LYS A 35 4.99 0.73 -8.92
C LYS A 35 5.30 1.30 -10.31
N ASN A 36 4.29 1.32 -11.20
CA ASN A 36 4.48 1.80 -12.57
C ASN A 36 4.72 3.32 -12.62
N SER A 37 4.03 4.09 -11.79
CA SER A 37 4.20 5.54 -11.69
C SER A 37 5.60 5.96 -11.23
N LEU A 38 6.25 5.12 -10.43
CA LEU A 38 7.63 5.33 -10.03
C LEU A 38 8.63 4.79 -11.06
N GLY A 39 8.20 3.92 -11.99
CA GLY A 39 9.08 3.25 -12.95
C GLY A 39 10.15 2.39 -12.30
N LYS A 40 9.88 1.84 -11.11
CA LYS A 40 10.84 1.11 -10.29
C LYS A 40 10.43 -0.35 -10.10
N ASP A 41 11.40 -1.19 -9.78
CA ASP A 41 11.10 -2.51 -9.25
C ASP A 41 10.46 -2.42 -7.87
N LEU A 42 9.80 -3.50 -7.44
CA LEU A 42 9.03 -3.52 -6.19
C LEU A 42 9.88 -3.26 -4.95
N GLU A 43 11.10 -3.77 -4.88
CA GLU A 43 11.98 -3.56 -3.73
C GLU A 43 12.38 -2.09 -3.61
N THR A 44 12.77 -1.46 -4.72
CA THR A 44 13.08 -0.02 -4.78
C THR A 44 11.87 0.81 -4.38
N SER A 45 10.68 0.44 -4.87
CA SER A 45 9.44 1.13 -4.55
C SER A 45 9.11 1.06 -3.05
N ILE A 46 9.30 -0.08 -2.40
CA ILE A 46 9.08 -0.25 -0.95
C ILE A 46 10.10 0.53 -0.15
N ILE A 47 11.38 0.52 -0.55
CA ILE A 47 12.41 1.31 0.11
C ILE A 47 12.07 2.79 0.03
N LEU A 48 11.72 3.29 -1.15
CA LEU A 48 11.33 4.68 -1.34
C LEU A 48 10.10 5.04 -0.52
N SER A 49 9.12 4.14 -0.43
CA SER A 49 7.94 4.36 0.42
C SER A 49 8.27 4.45 1.90
N SER A 50 9.15 3.59 2.41
CA SER A 50 9.59 3.68 3.80
C SER A 50 10.28 5.03 4.08
N LEU A 51 11.11 5.50 3.15
CA LEU A 51 11.75 6.82 3.27
C LEU A 51 10.72 7.94 3.18
N ALA A 52 9.77 7.86 2.25
CA ALA A 52 8.68 8.83 2.08
C ALA A 52 7.80 8.92 3.33
N ILE A 53 7.44 7.80 3.96
CA ILE A 53 6.70 7.78 5.23
C ILE A 53 7.46 8.56 6.30
N LYS A 54 8.78 8.32 6.43
CA LYS A 54 9.61 9.02 7.41
C LYS A 54 9.68 10.51 7.10
N ALA A 55 9.86 10.87 5.82
CA ALA A 55 9.90 12.26 5.37
C ALA A 55 8.59 13.00 5.66
N LEU A 56 7.45 12.41 5.33
CA LEU A 56 6.15 13.03 5.59
C LEU A 56 5.85 13.17 7.09
N LYS A 57 6.30 12.22 7.92
CA LYS A 57 6.21 12.36 9.38
C LYS A 57 7.04 13.54 9.90
N VAL A 58 8.25 13.75 9.37
CA VAL A 58 9.09 14.91 9.70
C VAL A 58 8.45 16.20 9.18
N TYR A 59 7.99 16.21 7.94
CA TYR A 59 7.30 17.34 7.34
C TYR A 59 6.10 17.80 8.20
N ASN A 60 5.25 16.86 8.61
CA ASN A 60 4.05 17.15 9.41
C ASN A 60 4.35 17.68 10.83
N ARG A 61 5.52 17.35 11.39
CA ARG A 61 5.95 17.91 12.68
C ARG A 61 6.36 19.38 12.56
N ASN A 62 6.94 19.75 11.43
CA ASN A 62 7.54 21.05 11.20
C ASN A 62 6.62 22.02 10.45
N ASN A 63 5.56 21.54 9.82
CA ASN A 63 4.66 22.31 8.97
C ASN A 63 3.21 22.11 9.38
N LYS A 64 2.41 23.21 9.23
CA LYS A 64 0.95 23.18 9.43
C LYS A 64 0.18 23.12 8.11
N LYS A 65 0.86 22.97 6.99
CA LYS A 65 0.27 22.87 5.65
C LYS A 65 0.38 21.42 5.18
N TYR A 66 -0.74 20.81 4.84
CA TYR A 66 -0.83 19.36 4.61
C TYR A 66 -1.18 19.00 3.17
N SER A 67 -1.41 20.02 2.30
CA SER A 67 -1.80 19.77 0.92
C SER A 67 -0.64 19.24 0.07
N TYR A 68 -0.99 18.50 -0.98
CA TYR A 68 -0.02 18.05 -1.97
C TYR A 68 0.72 19.23 -2.62
N LYS A 69 -0.01 20.30 -2.95
CA LYS A 69 0.58 21.52 -3.54
C LYS A 69 1.61 22.20 -2.62
N ASP A 70 1.37 22.17 -1.31
CA ASP A 70 2.31 22.77 -0.36
C ASP A 70 3.55 21.89 -0.15
N LEU A 71 3.38 20.57 -0.19
CA LEU A 71 4.51 19.62 -0.18
C LEU A 71 5.44 19.89 -1.37
N LEU A 72 4.90 20.05 -2.57
CA LEU A 72 5.68 20.27 -3.80
C LEU A 72 6.48 21.59 -3.82
N LYS A 73 6.16 22.55 -2.95
CA LYS A 73 6.96 23.78 -2.77
C LYS A 73 8.25 23.55 -1.99
N THR A 74 8.36 22.42 -1.32
CA THR A 74 9.56 22.04 -0.56
C THR A 74 10.57 21.41 -1.53
N LYS A 75 11.86 21.73 -1.42
CA LYS A 75 12.87 21.11 -2.27
C LYS A 75 13.21 19.68 -1.82
N GLU A 76 13.30 19.50 -0.50
CA GLU A 76 13.71 18.25 0.13
C GLU A 76 13.27 18.20 1.60
N ILE A 77 13.23 17.01 2.15
CA ILE A 77 12.88 16.77 3.55
C ILE A 77 13.97 15.88 4.16
N SER A 78 14.70 16.41 5.13
CA SER A 78 15.72 15.66 5.84
C SER A 78 15.10 14.71 6.86
N ILE A 79 15.47 13.44 6.76
CA ILE A 79 14.97 12.40 7.69
C ILE A 79 16.05 11.94 8.68
N GLY A 80 17.18 12.63 8.67
CA GLY A 80 18.30 12.34 9.55
C GLY A 80 19.09 11.10 9.16
N LYS A 81 19.94 10.64 10.09
CA LYS A 81 20.79 9.47 9.86
C LYS A 81 19.98 8.18 9.92
N ILE A 82 20.05 7.38 8.86
CA ILE A 82 19.40 6.06 8.79
C ILE A 82 20.47 4.97 8.69
N LYS A 83 20.44 4.04 9.65
CA LYS A 83 21.30 2.85 9.59
C LYS A 83 20.75 1.86 8.56
N LYS A 84 21.55 1.53 7.53
CA LYS A 84 21.18 0.53 6.49
C LYS A 84 20.73 -0.81 7.10
N ALA A 85 21.38 -1.22 8.21
CA ALA A 85 20.97 -2.43 8.93
C ALA A 85 19.58 -2.30 9.60
N GLY A 86 19.19 -1.09 10.02
CA GLY A 86 17.84 -0.83 10.55
C GLY A 86 16.80 -0.96 9.44
N LEU A 87 17.05 -0.31 8.31
CA LEU A 87 16.16 -0.37 7.14
C LEU A 87 16.04 -1.81 6.58
N SER A 88 17.14 -2.56 6.56
CA SER A 88 17.16 -3.96 6.15
C SER A 88 16.26 -4.83 7.03
N ARG A 89 16.31 -4.65 8.36
CA ARG A 89 15.44 -5.38 9.29
C ARG A 89 13.97 -4.95 9.18
N GLU A 90 13.74 -3.65 9.05
CA GLU A 90 12.39 -3.08 8.89
C GLU A 90 11.69 -3.61 7.65
N LEU A 91 12.41 -3.73 6.52
CA LEU A 91 11.85 -4.09 5.23
C LEU A 91 12.08 -5.57 4.84
N LEU A 92 12.75 -6.35 5.69
CA LEU A 92 13.16 -7.74 5.40
C LEU A 92 13.94 -7.86 4.08
N ILE A 93 14.68 -6.82 3.69
CA ILE A 93 15.50 -6.76 2.47
C ILE A 93 16.97 -6.92 2.87
N PRO A 94 17.76 -7.76 2.17
CA PRO A 94 19.19 -7.90 2.46
C PRO A 94 19.92 -6.56 2.47
N ARG A 95 20.86 -6.38 3.42
CA ARG A 95 21.57 -5.11 3.62
C ARG A 95 22.30 -4.64 2.35
N GLU A 96 22.86 -5.55 1.60
CA GLU A 96 23.56 -5.22 0.35
C GLU A 96 22.56 -4.74 -0.74
N THR A 97 21.40 -5.35 -0.83
CA THR A 97 20.32 -4.89 -1.71
C THR A 97 19.86 -3.48 -1.30
N ILE A 98 19.66 -3.23 0.00
CA ILE A 98 19.36 -1.87 0.50
C ILE A 98 20.44 -0.88 0.07
N ARG A 99 21.73 -1.23 0.22
CA ARG A 99 22.85 -0.37 -0.16
C ARG A 99 22.77 0.00 -1.64
N ARG A 100 22.64 -1.00 -2.51
CA ARG A 100 22.55 -0.81 -3.96
C ARG A 100 21.33 0.04 -4.34
N LYS A 101 20.15 -0.28 -3.81
CA LYS A 101 18.92 0.45 -4.12
C LYS A 101 18.94 1.90 -3.63
N LEU A 102 19.56 2.19 -2.50
CA LEU A 102 19.75 3.57 -2.04
C LEU A 102 20.71 4.34 -2.97
N GLU A 103 21.73 3.69 -3.53
CA GLU A 103 22.62 4.34 -4.50
C GLU A 103 21.86 4.60 -5.82
N ASP A 104 21.04 3.65 -6.28
CA ASP A 104 20.18 3.85 -7.47
C ASP A 104 19.25 5.06 -7.28
N LEU A 105 18.56 5.15 -6.13
CA LEU A 105 17.67 6.28 -5.81
C LEU A 105 18.42 7.62 -5.73
N LYS A 106 19.67 7.61 -5.25
CA LYS A 106 20.54 8.79 -5.21
C LYS A 106 20.94 9.22 -6.63
N ASN A 107 21.37 8.28 -7.48
CA ASN A 107 21.75 8.55 -8.86
C ASN A 107 20.59 9.13 -9.68
N GLU A 108 19.35 8.76 -9.36
CA GLU A 108 18.16 9.31 -9.98
C GLU A 108 17.68 10.64 -9.37
N ASN A 109 18.43 11.16 -8.39
CA ASN A 109 18.08 12.39 -7.68
C ASN A 109 16.70 12.34 -6.98
N LEU A 110 16.31 11.15 -6.50
CA LEU A 110 15.14 10.98 -5.65
C LEU A 110 15.45 11.16 -4.18
N ILE A 111 16.69 10.85 -3.79
CA ILE A 111 17.22 11.11 -2.47
C ILE A 111 18.63 11.72 -2.57
N GLN A 112 19.07 12.34 -1.50
CA GLN A 112 20.46 12.73 -1.30
C GLN A 112 20.98 12.06 -0.03
N ILE A 113 22.26 11.65 -0.03
CA ILE A 113 22.89 11.03 1.14
C ILE A 113 24.23 11.76 1.38
N VAL A 114 24.31 12.43 2.52
CA VAL A 114 25.53 13.14 2.97
C VAL A 114 25.80 12.75 4.42
N ASP A 115 26.97 12.21 4.71
CA ASP A 115 27.40 11.77 6.05
C ASP A 115 26.38 10.84 6.77
N GLY A 116 25.66 10.03 5.97
CA GLY A 116 24.65 9.10 6.43
C GLY A 116 23.29 9.75 6.72
N VAL A 117 23.15 11.05 6.55
CA VAL A 117 21.88 11.76 6.56
C VAL A 117 21.21 11.57 5.20
N ILE A 118 19.93 11.24 5.22
CA ILE A 118 19.12 11.08 4.01
C ILE A 118 18.15 12.24 3.91
N ASP A 119 18.19 12.91 2.76
CA ASP A 119 17.22 13.92 2.36
C ASP A 119 16.37 13.33 1.22
N VAL A 120 15.07 13.29 1.42
CA VAL A 120 14.12 12.84 0.40
C VAL A 120 13.73 14.04 -0.45
N LYS A 121 14.02 13.97 -1.73
CA LYS A 121 13.71 15.06 -2.68
C LYS A 121 12.22 15.09 -2.96
N THR A 122 11.66 16.27 -3.17
CA THR A 122 10.23 16.43 -3.47
C THR A 122 9.83 15.71 -4.75
N LYS A 123 10.76 15.57 -5.72
CA LYS A 123 10.58 14.74 -6.91
C LYS A 123 10.12 13.31 -6.61
N SER A 124 10.47 12.77 -5.44
CA SER A 124 10.02 11.43 -4.98
C SER A 124 8.51 11.36 -4.72
N PHE A 125 7.84 12.51 -4.64
CA PHE A 125 6.39 12.63 -4.45
C PHE A 125 5.66 13.03 -5.74
N GLU A 126 6.38 13.28 -6.84
CA GLU A 126 5.82 13.53 -8.17
C GLU A 126 5.42 12.19 -8.79
N ILE A 127 4.22 11.73 -8.45
CA ILE A 127 3.69 10.43 -8.84
C ILE A 127 2.82 10.62 -10.09
N ASN A 128 3.20 9.99 -11.18
CA ASN A 128 2.32 9.90 -12.34
C ASN A 128 1.01 9.21 -11.92
N ASP A 129 -0.10 9.63 -12.49
CA ASP A 129 -1.43 9.07 -12.19
C ASP A 129 -1.87 9.18 -10.72
N LEU A 130 -1.28 10.12 -9.92
CA LEU A 130 -1.62 10.32 -8.52
C LEU A 130 -3.14 10.49 -8.32
N ASN A 131 -3.80 11.27 -9.18
CA ASN A 131 -5.25 11.48 -9.09
C ASN A 131 -6.01 10.17 -9.27
N THR A 132 -5.59 9.30 -10.19
CA THR A 132 -6.18 7.97 -10.39
C THR A 132 -5.99 7.08 -9.17
N ILE A 133 -4.79 7.11 -8.57
CA ILE A 133 -4.49 6.35 -7.35
C ILE A 133 -5.36 6.84 -6.20
N ILE A 134 -5.44 8.17 -5.99
CA ILE A 134 -6.27 8.78 -4.94
C ILE A 134 -7.74 8.43 -5.15
N SER A 135 -8.28 8.58 -6.36
CA SER A 135 -9.68 8.30 -6.66
C SER A 135 -10.04 6.84 -6.38
N LYS A 136 -9.18 5.89 -6.79
CA LYS A 136 -9.38 4.47 -6.46
C LYS A 136 -9.34 4.21 -4.95
N TYR A 137 -8.40 4.85 -4.25
CA TYR A 137 -8.28 4.69 -2.80
C TYR A 137 -9.47 5.31 -2.06
N THR A 138 -9.91 6.50 -2.46
CA THR A 138 -11.09 7.19 -1.93
C THR A 138 -12.35 6.35 -2.12
N LYS A 139 -12.50 5.74 -3.31
CA LYS A 139 -13.61 4.80 -3.58
C LYS A 139 -13.59 3.60 -2.64
N CYS A 140 -12.42 3.00 -2.42
CA CYS A 140 -12.27 1.89 -1.48
C CYS A 140 -12.65 2.28 -0.05
N LEU A 141 -12.12 3.41 0.43
CA LEU A 141 -12.43 3.91 1.75
C LEU A 141 -13.93 4.18 1.91
N ASN A 142 -14.58 4.78 0.91
CA ASN A 142 -16.01 5.07 0.99
C ASN A 142 -16.87 3.81 1.05
N ILE A 143 -16.51 2.73 0.35
CA ILE A 143 -17.20 1.45 0.48
C ILE A 143 -17.09 0.91 1.92
N ILE A 144 -15.91 0.99 2.52
CA ILE A 144 -15.71 0.60 3.92
C ILE A 144 -16.51 1.51 4.85
N MET A 145 -16.49 2.82 4.60
CA MET A 145 -17.19 3.83 5.40
C MET A 145 -18.72 3.69 5.32
N GLU A 146 -19.27 3.35 4.17
CA GLU A 146 -20.70 3.07 3.98
C GLU A 146 -21.14 1.90 4.86
N ASN A 147 -20.41 0.80 4.83
CA ASN A 147 -20.68 -0.35 5.70
C ASN A 147 -20.54 -0.03 7.20
N LEU A 148 -19.56 0.80 7.58
CA LEU A 148 -19.41 1.26 8.97
C LEU A 148 -20.52 2.23 9.37
N SER A 149 -21.06 3.01 8.42
CA SER A 149 -22.18 3.93 8.60
C SER A 149 -23.48 3.20 8.90
N GLU A 150 -23.76 2.10 8.19
CA GLU A 150 -24.92 1.23 8.43
C GLU A 150 -24.91 0.66 9.85
N ASN A 151 -23.73 0.48 10.43
CA ASN A 151 -23.54 0.08 11.83
C ASN A 151 -23.42 1.26 12.81
N ASN A 152 -23.74 2.50 12.41
CA ASN A 152 -23.68 3.73 13.20
C ASN A 152 -22.30 4.14 13.74
N VAL A 153 -21.20 3.57 13.21
CA VAL A 153 -19.85 3.86 13.69
C VAL A 153 -19.28 5.13 13.08
N ILE A 154 -19.53 5.40 11.80
CA ILE A 154 -18.97 6.57 11.09
C ILE A 154 -19.99 7.13 10.07
N LYS A 155 -20.14 8.45 10.02
CA LYS A 155 -21.09 9.14 9.13
C LYS A 155 -20.44 10.10 8.11
N LYS A 156 -19.16 9.90 7.76
CA LYS A 156 -18.43 10.87 6.93
C LYS A 156 -17.95 10.24 5.64
N LYS A 157 -18.25 10.86 4.50
CA LYS A 157 -17.70 10.51 3.19
C LYS A 157 -16.37 11.22 2.96
N ILE A 158 -15.39 10.49 2.41
CA ILE A 158 -14.07 11.02 2.03
C ILE A 158 -14.11 11.39 0.54
N THR A 159 -13.57 12.55 0.18
CA THR A 159 -13.45 13.00 -1.22
C THR A 159 -12.00 13.06 -1.67
N ASP A 160 -11.78 13.07 -2.97
CA ASP A 160 -10.44 13.20 -3.57
C ASP A 160 -9.81 14.54 -3.18
N GLU A 161 -10.62 15.61 -3.15
CA GLU A 161 -10.17 16.94 -2.72
C GLU A 161 -9.72 16.93 -1.26
N TYR A 162 -10.45 16.23 -0.37
CA TYR A 162 -10.05 16.08 1.02
C TYR A 162 -8.70 15.35 1.13
N MET A 163 -8.50 14.28 0.34
CA MET A 163 -7.26 13.54 0.33
C MET A 163 -6.08 14.39 -0.17
N LEU A 164 -6.27 15.18 -1.24
CA LEU A 164 -5.26 16.09 -1.77
C LEU A 164 -4.96 17.27 -0.82
N ALA A 165 -5.97 17.82 -0.17
CA ALA A 165 -5.81 18.89 0.82
C ALA A 165 -5.11 18.42 2.10
N ASN A 166 -5.25 17.15 2.45
CA ASN A 166 -4.62 16.50 3.62
C ASN A 166 -3.57 15.44 3.23
N PHE A 167 -2.97 15.59 2.07
CA PHE A 167 -2.08 14.59 1.47
C PHE A 167 -1.00 14.10 2.43
N THR A 168 -0.26 15.01 3.05
CA THR A 168 0.87 14.64 3.91
C THR A 168 0.46 13.90 5.19
N LYS A 169 -0.82 14.00 5.59
CA LYS A 169 -1.41 13.24 6.71
C LYS A 169 -1.94 11.87 6.26
N CYS A 170 -2.57 11.82 5.10
CA CYS A 170 -3.23 10.62 4.61
C CYS A 170 -2.25 9.67 3.91
N TRP A 171 -1.35 10.20 3.10
CA TRP A 171 -0.43 9.42 2.27
C TRP A 171 0.49 8.48 3.06
N PRO A 172 1.07 8.86 4.21
CA PRO A 172 1.86 7.94 5.03
C PRO A 172 1.09 6.70 5.46
N ASN A 173 -0.21 6.81 5.72
CA ASN A 173 -1.05 5.67 6.11
C ASN A 173 -1.28 4.72 4.93
N ILE A 174 -1.50 5.26 3.73
CA ILE A 174 -1.61 4.49 2.49
C ILE A 174 -0.32 3.72 2.23
N LEU A 175 0.82 4.41 2.26
CA LEU A 175 2.12 3.78 2.06
C LEU A 175 2.43 2.75 3.15
N SER A 176 2.07 3.01 4.40
CA SER A 176 2.28 2.06 5.52
C SER A 176 1.46 0.79 5.33
N MET A 177 0.21 0.90 4.89
CA MET A 177 -0.62 -0.24 4.55
C MET A 177 -0.01 -1.06 3.41
N MET A 178 0.42 -0.41 2.34
CA MET A 178 1.04 -1.07 1.18
C MET A 178 2.35 -1.76 1.55
N CYS A 179 3.22 -1.09 2.31
CA CYS A 179 4.45 -1.69 2.81
C CYS A 179 4.16 -2.89 3.73
N GLY A 180 3.18 -2.76 4.63
CA GLY A 180 2.79 -3.83 5.55
C GLY A 180 2.30 -5.08 4.82
N LEU A 181 1.37 -4.91 3.87
CA LEU A 181 0.90 -6.01 3.02
C LEU A 181 2.05 -6.67 2.24
N SER A 182 2.93 -5.86 1.64
CA SER A 182 4.08 -6.36 0.91
C SER A 182 5.02 -7.20 1.79
N LEU A 183 5.24 -6.79 3.04
CA LEU A 183 6.08 -7.52 3.99
C LEU A 183 5.44 -8.85 4.42
N ILE A 184 4.13 -8.86 4.68
CA ILE A 184 3.38 -10.08 5.01
C ILE A 184 3.55 -11.10 3.87
N TRP A 185 3.22 -10.72 2.65
CA TRP A 185 3.32 -11.61 1.50
C TRP A 185 4.75 -12.07 1.19
N ARG A 186 5.74 -11.18 1.37
CA ARG A 186 7.14 -11.54 1.23
C ARG A 186 7.57 -12.62 2.23
N SER A 187 7.06 -12.62 3.45
CA SER A 187 7.37 -13.66 4.43
C SER A 187 6.93 -15.05 3.98
N PHE A 188 5.83 -15.15 3.24
CA PHE A 188 5.31 -16.39 2.67
C PHE A 188 5.99 -16.77 1.35
N LEU A 189 6.09 -15.84 0.42
CA LEU A 189 6.49 -16.10 -0.98
C LEU A 189 7.98 -15.88 -1.23
N LYS A 190 8.74 -15.48 -0.21
CA LYS A 190 10.20 -15.25 -0.20
C LYS A 190 10.72 -14.18 -1.18
N SER A 191 9.94 -13.78 -2.20
CA SER A 191 10.27 -12.68 -3.10
C SER A 191 9.06 -11.79 -3.36
N MET A 192 9.32 -10.54 -3.76
CA MET A 192 8.27 -9.58 -4.10
C MET A 192 7.68 -9.88 -5.49
N GLU A 193 8.48 -10.41 -6.38
CA GLU A 193 8.07 -10.83 -7.72
C GLU A 193 7.08 -11.98 -7.63
N ASN A 194 7.36 -13.00 -6.80
CA ASN A 194 6.46 -14.11 -6.55
C ASN A 194 5.12 -13.63 -6.00
N TRP A 195 5.15 -12.66 -5.06
CA TRP A 195 3.91 -12.06 -4.55
C TRP A 195 3.12 -11.37 -5.67
N PHE A 196 3.81 -10.67 -6.57
CA PHE A 196 3.15 -9.97 -7.67
C PHE A 196 2.52 -10.96 -8.66
N ILE A 197 3.21 -12.04 -9.00
CA ILE A 197 2.69 -13.12 -9.85
C ILE A 197 1.48 -13.79 -9.18
N PHE A 198 1.62 -14.17 -7.91
CA PHE A 198 0.54 -14.78 -7.14
C PHE A 198 -0.70 -13.86 -7.06
N GLY A 199 -0.49 -12.57 -6.79
CA GLY A 199 -1.55 -11.58 -6.75
C GLY A 199 -2.27 -11.44 -8.11
N THR A 200 -1.53 -11.48 -9.21
CA THR A 200 -2.12 -11.43 -10.57
C THR A 200 -2.95 -12.68 -10.85
N CYS A 201 -2.43 -13.86 -10.53
CA CYS A 201 -3.17 -15.11 -10.67
C CYS A 201 -4.44 -15.13 -9.80
N GLY A 202 -4.32 -14.74 -8.54
CA GLY A 202 -5.45 -14.67 -7.62
C GLY A 202 -6.53 -13.69 -8.07
N LEU A 203 -6.15 -12.53 -8.62
CA LEU A 203 -7.11 -11.57 -9.19
C LEU A 203 -7.84 -12.15 -10.39
N ASN A 204 -7.12 -12.79 -11.31
CA ASN A 204 -7.76 -13.43 -12.47
C ASN A 204 -8.75 -14.51 -12.04
N GLN A 205 -8.39 -15.31 -11.05
CA GLN A 205 -9.30 -16.30 -10.48
C GLN A 205 -10.53 -15.65 -9.83
N MET A 206 -10.34 -14.57 -9.04
CA MET A 206 -11.46 -13.85 -8.43
C MET A 206 -12.41 -13.25 -9.47
N TYR A 207 -11.88 -12.73 -10.58
CA TYR A 207 -12.71 -12.22 -11.68
C TYR A 207 -13.49 -13.36 -12.36
N ASN A 208 -12.84 -14.49 -12.61
CA ASN A 208 -13.49 -15.66 -13.22
C ASN A 208 -14.54 -16.31 -12.30
N LEU A 209 -14.34 -16.22 -10.98
CA LEU A 209 -15.25 -16.78 -9.98
C LEU A 209 -16.42 -15.85 -9.60
N LYS A 210 -16.31 -14.55 -9.94
CA LYS A 210 -17.32 -13.54 -9.60
C LYS A 210 -18.73 -13.93 -10.07
N ASP A 211 -18.83 -14.64 -11.18
CA ASP A 211 -20.08 -15.09 -11.76
C ASP A 211 -20.49 -16.51 -11.34
N SER A 212 -19.65 -17.23 -10.59
CA SER A 212 -19.98 -18.57 -10.10
C SER A 212 -20.90 -18.50 -8.87
N LYS A 213 -22.03 -19.22 -8.92
CA LYS A 213 -22.98 -19.31 -7.79
C LYS A 213 -22.31 -19.83 -6.50
N ASN A 214 -21.30 -20.69 -6.64
CA ASN A 214 -20.62 -21.35 -5.52
C ASN A 214 -19.75 -20.38 -4.68
N PHE A 215 -19.26 -19.27 -5.24
CA PHE A 215 -18.43 -18.32 -4.49
C PHE A 215 -19.24 -17.46 -3.51
N LYS A 216 -20.54 -17.27 -3.75
CA LYS A 216 -21.39 -16.41 -2.91
C LYS A 216 -21.68 -17.02 -1.53
N ASP A 217 -21.59 -18.33 -1.40
CA ASP A 217 -22.04 -19.09 -0.23
C ASP A 217 -20.89 -19.68 0.61
N LEU A 218 -19.61 -19.52 0.20
CA LEU A 218 -18.47 -20.07 0.93
C LEU A 218 -18.21 -19.33 2.24
N HIS A 219 -18.03 -20.09 3.32
CA HIS A 219 -17.52 -19.57 4.59
C HIS A 219 -16.04 -19.15 4.45
N PRO A 220 -15.52 -18.18 5.24
CA PRO A 220 -14.11 -17.77 5.17
C PRO A 220 -13.12 -18.93 5.22
N ASP A 221 -13.35 -19.92 6.08
CA ASP A 221 -12.49 -21.10 6.23
C ASP A 221 -12.57 -22.07 5.02
N GLU A 222 -13.69 -22.05 4.29
CA GLU A 222 -13.89 -22.84 3.07
C GLU A 222 -13.28 -22.15 1.84
N THR A 223 -13.09 -20.84 1.92
CA THR A 223 -12.50 -20.03 0.83
C THR A 223 -11.05 -20.43 0.60
N GLU A 224 -10.29 -20.71 1.64
CA GLU A 224 -8.89 -21.16 1.53
C GLU A 224 -8.81 -22.53 0.83
N ASN A 225 -9.62 -23.49 1.24
CA ASN A 225 -9.71 -24.80 0.61
C ASN A 225 -10.23 -24.75 -0.83
N PHE A 226 -11.15 -23.83 -1.12
CA PHE A 226 -11.65 -23.60 -2.47
C PHE A 226 -10.57 -23.08 -3.41
N PHE A 227 -9.76 -22.09 -2.97
CA PHE A 227 -8.65 -21.57 -3.76
C PHE A 227 -7.56 -22.63 -4.01
N LEU A 228 -7.25 -23.47 -3.03
CA LEU A 228 -6.29 -24.57 -3.18
C LEU A 228 -6.79 -25.60 -4.21
N ASN A 229 -8.08 -25.96 -4.17
CA ASN A 229 -8.66 -26.91 -5.09
C ASN A 229 -8.78 -26.38 -6.53
N VAL A 230 -9.07 -25.09 -6.72
CA VAL A 230 -9.16 -24.47 -8.06
C VAL A 230 -7.77 -24.41 -8.71
N THR A 231 -6.72 -24.09 -7.94
CA THR A 231 -5.34 -24.10 -8.45
C THR A 231 -4.86 -25.50 -8.87
N GLU A 232 -5.28 -26.55 -8.17
CA GLU A 232 -4.96 -27.93 -8.58
C GLU A 232 -5.64 -28.36 -9.90
N VAL A 233 -6.88 -27.91 -10.14
CA VAL A 233 -7.62 -28.25 -11.36
C VAL A 233 -7.06 -27.55 -12.59
N GLU A 234 -6.60 -26.31 -12.47
CA GLU A 234 -6.03 -25.58 -13.61
C GLU A 234 -4.61 -26.03 -13.96
N THR A 235 -3.79 -26.40 -12.99
CA THR A 235 -2.44 -26.97 -13.25
C THR A 235 -2.47 -28.35 -13.91
N ARG A 236 -3.59 -29.09 -13.83
CA ARG A 236 -3.79 -30.37 -14.53
C ARG A 236 -4.29 -30.23 -15.97
N ARG A 237 -4.68 -29.03 -16.41
CA ARG A 237 -5.17 -28.72 -17.77
C ARG A 237 -4.15 -27.98 -18.65
N GLY A 238 -3.01 -27.64 -18.15
CA GLY A 238 -1.83 -27.10 -18.88
C GLY A 238 -0.80 -28.17 -19.05
#